data_bf13cd9bae07c699c078904628c3f9cc
#
_entry.id   bf13cd9bae07c699c078904628c3f9cc
#
_cell.length_a   1.000
_cell.length_b   1.000
_cell.length_c   1.000
_cell.angle_alpha   90.00
_cell.angle_beta   90.00
_cell.angle_gamma   90.00
#
_symmetry.space_group_name_H-M   'P 1'
#
loop_
_entity.id
_entity.type
_entity.pdbx_description
1 polymer ?
#
loop_
_entity_poly.entity_id
_entity_poly.type
_entity_poly.pdbx_seq_one_letter_code
_entity_poly.pdbx_strand_id
1 'polypeptide(L)'
;MITDEQIREFEWQNGVYQLKKGCQDLLDEIERAENEKDITRLKALHFHGQTQFPNCLTDRILYFNINDDFCESSIERLFLEAFDAIRTKDIHTMYDYWLNPQVEIGNYRVDFELINHKDKKIIVECDGHEFHQKSKQQVEKDNQRERDLKKLGYEVVRFSGSEIFKDAEKCVEDLLDILNR
;
A
#
# COMPACT_ATOMS: atom_id res chain seq x y z
N MET A 1 23.04 -17.34 42.24
CA MET A 1 23.70 -16.70 41.08
C MET A 1 22.75 -16.87 39.89
N ILE A 2 22.41 -15.79 39.23
CA ILE A 2 21.61 -15.82 38.00
C ILE A 2 22.53 -16.27 36.87
N THR A 3 22.10 -17.21 36.04
CA THR A 3 22.86 -17.75 34.92
C THR A 3 22.76 -16.82 33.68
N ASP A 4 23.75 -16.88 32.78
CA ASP A 4 23.72 -16.11 31.50
C ASP A 4 22.50 -16.47 30.64
N GLU A 5 21.97 -17.70 30.76
CA GLU A 5 20.79 -18.14 30.05
C GLU A 5 19.53 -17.47 30.61
N GLN A 6 19.43 -17.32 31.93
CA GLN A 6 18.31 -16.60 32.59
C GLN A 6 18.33 -15.11 32.27
N ILE A 7 19.53 -14.51 32.11
CA ILE A 7 19.68 -13.10 31.69
C ILE A 7 19.17 -12.93 30.26
N ARG A 8 19.58 -13.79 29.32
CA ARG A 8 19.13 -13.73 27.92
C ARG A 8 17.63 -13.92 27.78
N GLU A 9 17.07 -14.87 28.51
CA GLU A 9 15.61 -15.10 28.52
C GLU A 9 14.85 -13.87 29.03
N PHE A 10 15.32 -13.23 30.10
CA PHE A 10 14.72 -12.00 30.62
C PHE A 10 14.84 -10.84 29.64
N GLU A 11 16.01 -10.65 29.01
CA GLU A 11 16.22 -9.61 28.00
C GLU A 11 15.30 -9.83 26.79
N TRP A 12 15.16 -11.09 26.34
CA TRP A 12 14.27 -11.44 25.25
C TRP A 12 12.80 -11.17 25.58
N GLN A 13 12.33 -11.61 26.75
CA GLN A 13 10.95 -11.39 27.21
C GLN A 13 10.65 -9.89 27.37
N ASN A 14 11.59 -9.12 27.91
CA ASN A 14 11.46 -7.67 28.02
C ASN A 14 11.39 -7.01 26.64
N GLY A 15 12.23 -7.43 25.69
CA GLY A 15 12.19 -6.96 24.32
C GLY A 15 10.85 -7.21 23.64
N VAL A 16 10.31 -8.43 23.76
CA VAL A 16 8.98 -8.79 23.26
C VAL A 16 7.86 -7.97 23.91
N TYR A 17 7.95 -7.71 25.22
CA TYR A 17 6.99 -6.87 25.91
C TYR A 17 6.99 -5.44 25.40
N GLN A 18 8.17 -4.84 25.22
CA GLN A 18 8.30 -3.47 24.69
C GLN A 18 7.79 -3.37 23.25
N LEU A 19 8.07 -4.38 22.42
CA LEU A 19 7.53 -4.47 21.07
C LEU A 19 6.01 -4.54 21.06
N LYS A 20 5.41 -5.41 21.87
CA LYS A 20 3.95 -5.53 21.99
C LYS A 20 3.31 -4.24 22.46
N LYS A 21 3.91 -3.56 23.44
CA LYS A 21 3.43 -2.29 23.93
C LYS A 21 3.51 -1.21 22.85
N GLY A 22 4.63 -1.11 22.13
CA GLY A 22 4.78 -0.16 21.04
C GLY A 22 3.77 -0.39 19.90
N CYS A 23 3.49 -1.65 19.56
CA CYS A 23 2.45 -2.00 18.60
C CYS A 23 1.05 -1.58 19.08
N GLN A 24 0.73 -1.81 20.35
CA GLN A 24 -0.57 -1.41 20.90
C GLN A 24 -0.73 0.11 20.94
N ASP A 25 0.31 0.84 21.37
CA ASP A 25 0.29 2.30 21.39
C ASP A 25 0.08 2.87 19.97
N LEU A 26 0.69 2.24 18.95
CA LEU A 26 0.51 2.61 17.54
C LEU A 26 -0.92 2.32 17.05
N LEU A 27 -1.47 1.15 17.39
CA LEU A 27 -2.86 0.79 17.05
C LEU A 27 -3.86 1.78 17.66
N ASP A 28 -3.68 2.15 18.92
CA ASP A 28 -4.53 3.12 19.60
C ASP A 28 -4.45 4.53 18.98
N GLU A 29 -3.29 4.89 18.43
CA GLU A 29 -3.12 6.16 17.69
C GLU A 29 -3.76 6.11 16.30
N ILE A 30 -3.69 4.98 15.61
CA ILE A 30 -4.35 4.76 14.34
C ILE A 30 -5.87 4.86 14.52
N GLU A 31 -6.45 4.13 15.49
CA GLU A 31 -7.89 4.19 15.79
C GLU A 31 -8.35 5.64 16.07
N ARG A 32 -7.54 6.42 16.78
CA ARG A 32 -7.83 7.84 17.00
C ARG A 32 -7.82 8.65 15.71
N ALA A 33 -6.81 8.46 14.86
CA ALA A 33 -6.71 9.18 13.59
C ALA A 33 -7.83 8.80 12.61
N GLU A 34 -8.28 7.53 12.60
CA GLU A 34 -9.44 7.06 11.86
C GLU A 34 -10.74 7.76 12.32
N ASN A 35 -10.97 7.81 13.63
CA ASN A 35 -12.13 8.50 14.21
C ASN A 35 -12.14 10.00 13.88
N GLU A 36 -10.96 10.62 13.83
CA GLU A 36 -10.77 12.03 13.46
C GLU A 36 -10.78 12.25 11.93
N LYS A 37 -10.76 11.18 11.12
CA LYS A 37 -10.61 11.19 9.66
C LYS A 37 -9.36 11.95 9.19
N ASP A 38 -8.29 11.87 9.97
CA ASP A 38 -7.01 12.52 9.68
C ASP A 38 -6.13 11.62 8.80
N ILE A 39 -6.37 11.70 7.49
CA ILE A 39 -5.63 10.92 6.47
C ILE A 39 -4.12 11.18 6.51
N THR A 40 -3.72 12.42 6.78
CA THR A 40 -2.30 12.78 6.83
C THR A 40 -1.61 12.10 8.00
N ARG A 41 -2.26 12.10 9.16
CA ARG A 41 -1.76 11.42 10.35
C ARG A 41 -1.73 9.90 10.17
N LEU A 42 -2.78 9.31 9.57
CA LEU A 42 -2.83 7.88 9.26
C LEU A 42 -1.65 7.44 8.38
N LYS A 43 -1.36 8.16 7.30
CA LYS A 43 -0.20 7.88 6.43
C LYS A 43 1.13 7.99 7.18
N ALA A 44 1.27 8.98 8.06
CA ALA A 44 2.48 9.15 8.88
C ALA A 44 2.64 8.01 9.90
N LEU A 45 1.55 7.58 10.55
CA LEU A 45 1.55 6.46 11.49
C LEU A 45 1.87 5.13 10.80
N HIS A 46 1.32 4.93 9.60
CA HIS A 46 1.63 3.78 8.76
C HIS A 46 3.13 3.71 8.41
N PHE A 47 3.71 4.81 7.92
CA PHE A 47 5.15 4.89 7.64
C PHE A 47 6.00 4.65 8.90
N HIS A 48 5.57 5.19 10.05
CA HIS A 48 6.23 4.95 11.33
C HIS A 48 6.18 3.47 11.72
N GLY A 49 5.02 2.82 11.58
CA GLY A 49 4.85 1.39 11.82
C GLY A 49 5.84 0.55 11.00
N GLN A 50 5.91 0.82 9.70
CA GLN A 50 6.84 0.13 8.79
C GLN A 50 8.31 0.30 9.17
N THR A 51 8.69 1.47 9.67
CA THR A 51 10.09 1.75 10.03
C THR A 51 10.49 1.21 11.40
N GLN A 52 9.58 1.18 12.36
CA GLN A 52 9.88 0.78 13.75
C GLN A 52 9.65 -0.72 14.01
N PHE A 53 8.76 -1.36 13.24
CA PHE A 53 8.37 -2.75 13.44
C PHE A 53 8.51 -3.62 12.19
N PRO A 54 9.65 -3.56 11.47
CA PRO A 54 9.82 -4.13 10.12
C PRO A 54 9.68 -5.66 10.04
N ASN A 55 9.64 -6.35 11.16
CA ASN A 55 9.54 -7.83 11.21
C ASN A 55 8.29 -8.32 11.97
N CYS A 56 7.32 -7.46 12.22
CA CYS A 56 6.14 -7.82 13.01
C CYS A 56 4.96 -8.23 12.11
N LEU A 57 4.32 -9.35 12.42
CA LEU A 57 3.04 -9.74 11.80
C LEU A 57 1.98 -8.63 11.93
N THR A 58 2.11 -7.79 12.97
CA THR A 58 1.28 -6.62 13.21
C THR A 58 1.46 -5.57 12.10
N ASP A 59 2.67 -5.41 11.57
CA ASP A 59 2.98 -4.47 10.49
C ASP A 59 2.23 -4.83 9.20
N ARG A 60 2.13 -6.11 8.88
CA ARG A 60 1.35 -6.62 7.76
C ARG A 60 -0.14 -6.34 7.91
N ILE A 61 -0.70 -6.62 9.09
CA ILE A 61 -2.12 -6.39 9.38
C ILE A 61 -2.43 -4.89 9.33
N LEU A 62 -1.55 -4.06 9.92
CA LEU A 62 -1.69 -2.61 9.89
C LEU A 62 -1.64 -2.06 8.47
N TYR A 63 -0.67 -2.50 7.67
CA TYR A 63 -0.55 -2.06 6.28
C TYR A 63 -1.83 -2.37 5.50
N PHE A 64 -2.32 -3.61 5.59
CA PHE A 64 -3.51 -4.04 4.88
C PHE A 64 -4.76 -3.26 5.34
N ASN A 65 -5.03 -3.22 6.65
CA ASN A 65 -6.23 -2.58 7.18
C ASN A 65 -6.28 -1.08 6.85
N ILE A 66 -5.17 -0.35 7.04
CA ILE A 66 -5.12 1.08 6.73
C ILE A 66 -5.35 1.32 5.24
N ASN A 67 -4.71 0.54 4.38
CA ASN A 67 -4.84 0.74 2.93
C ASN A 67 -6.21 0.29 2.41
N ASP A 68 -6.81 -0.76 2.97
CA ASP A 68 -8.15 -1.22 2.61
C ASP A 68 -9.21 -0.14 2.91
N ASP A 69 -9.09 0.55 4.03
CA ASP A 69 -10.01 1.64 4.41
C ASP A 69 -9.97 2.83 3.45
N PHE A 70 -8.88 3.01 2.70
CA PHE A 70 -8.78 4.06 1.68
C PHE A 70 -9.27 3.63 0.29
N CYS A 71 -9.47 2.34 0.04
CA CYS A 71 -10.00 1.86 -1.23
C CYS A 71 -11.47 2.26 -1.40
N GLU A 72 -11.80 2.91 -2.51
CA GLU A 72 -13.16 3.39 -2.79
C GLU A 72 -14.05 2.34 -3.47
N SER A 73 -13.45 1.31 -4.05
CA SER A 73 -14.17 0.27 -4.79
C SER A 73 -13.76 -1.15 -4.40
N SER A 74 -14.64 -2.12 -4.68
CA SER A 74 -14.35 -3.54 -4.48
C SER A 74 -13.22 -4.04 -5.39
N ILE A 75 -12.99 -3.40 -6.54
CA ILE A 75 -11.93 -3.76 -7.49
C ILE A 75 -10.59 -3.33 -6.94
N GLU A 76 -10.50 -2.12 -6.38
CA GLU A 76 -9.29 -1.64 -5.70
C GLU A 76 -8.92 -2.54 -4.52
N ARG A 77 -9.91 -2.95 -3.70
CA ARG A 77 -9.67 -3.88 -2.58
C ARG A 77 -9.12 -5.22 -3.05
N LEU A 78 -9.73 -5.80 -4.09
CA LEU A 78 -9.27 -7.06 -4.66
C LEU A 78 -7.84 -6.97 -5.20
N PHE A 79 -7.49 -5.84 -5.84
CA PHE A 79 -6.13 -5.57 -6.31
C PHE A 79 -5.15 -5.44 -5.15
N LEU A 80 -5.52 -4.71 -4.09
CA LEU A 80 -4.71 -4.55 -2.88
C LEU A 80 -4.48 -5.88 -2.16
N GLU A 81 -5.53 -6.73 -2.03
CA GLU A 81 -5.43 -8.07 -1.45
C GLU A 81 -4.43 -8.95 -2.22
N ALA A 82 -4.52 -8.94 -3.54
CA ALA A 82 -3.59 -9.67 -4.40
C ALA A 82 -2.15 -9.14 -4.27
N PHE A 83 -1.98 -7.83 -4.21
CA PHE A 83 -0.68 -7.21 -3.98
C PHE A 83 -0.08 -7.62 -2.64
N ASP A 84 -0.85 -7.57 -1.55
CA ASP A 84 -0.38 -7.98 -0.23
C ASP A 84 -0.04 -9.48 -0.19
N ALA A 85 -0.84 -10.31 -0.84
CA ALA A 85 -0.58 -11.75 -0.95
C ALA A 85 0.75 -12.04 -1.66
N ILE A 86 1.03 -11.34 -2.78
CA ILE A 86 2.30 -11.52 -3.52
C ILE A 86 3.47 -10.96 -2.72
N ARG A 87 3.36 -9.73 -2.21
CA ARG A 87 4.39 -9.07 -1.43
C ARG A 87 4.84 -9.87 -0.22
N THR A 88 3.93 -10.57 0.42
CA THR A 88 4.17 -11.33 1.66
C THR A 88 4.57 -12.79 1.44
N LYS A 89 4.64 -13.25 0.19
CA LYS A 89 5.16 -14.60 -0.13
C LYS A 89 6.65 -14.77 0.27
N ASP A 90 7.43 -13.69 0.19
CA ASP A 90 8.84 -13.69 0.56
C ASP A 90 9.16 -12.46 1.43
N ILE A 91 9.84 -12.70 2.56
CA ILE A 91 10.24 -11.64 3.48
C ILE A 91 11.18 -10.61 2.82
N HIS A 92 11.95 -11.00 1.80
CA HIS A 92 12.82 -10.08 1.07
C HIS A 92 12.04 -9.14 0.17
N THR A 93 10.92 -9.57 -0.41
CA THR A 93 10.07 -8.74 -1.26
C THR A 93 9.08 -7.91 -0.45
N MET A 94 8.83 -8.28 0.79
CA MET A 94 7.86 -7.62 1.67
C MET A 94 8.15 -6.12 1.86
N TYR A 95 9.42 -5.73 1.85
CA TYR A 95 9.89 -4.34 2.04
C TYR A 95 10.40 -3.67 0.76
N ASP A 96 10.31 -4.35 -0.37
CA ASP A 96 10.79 -3.81 -1.64
C ASP A 96 9.75 -2.91 -2.34
N TYR A 97 8.47 -3.04 -1.97
CA TYR A 97 7.36 -2.38 -2.65
C TYR A 97 6.33 -1.82 -1.67
N TRP A 98 5.83 -0.62 -1.98
CA TRP A 98 4.74 0.05 -1.26
C TRP A 98 3.66 0.45 -2.26
N LEU A 99 2.43 0.01 -2.03
CA LEU A 99 1.25 0.38 -2.81
C LEU A 99 0.37 1.30 -1.97
N ASN A 100 0.37 2.57 -2.30
CA ASN A 100 -0.35 3.60 -1.56
C ASN A 100 -1.67 3.90 -2.26
N PRO A 101 -2.84 3.68 -1.64
CA PRO A 101 -4.13 3.99 -2.24
C PRO A 101 -4.45 5.48 -2.21
N GLN A 102 -5.27 5.92 -3.16
CA GLN A 102 -5.91 7.24 -3.21
C GLN A 102 -4.94 8.42 -3.05
N VAL A 103 -3.84 8.39 -3.81
CA VAL A 103 -2.77 9.40 -3.72
C VAL A 103 -3.10 10.63 -4.56
N GLU A 104 -2.90 11.83 -3.98
CA GLU A 104 -2.98 13.08 -4.71
C GLU A 104 -1.64 13.42 -5.38
N ILE A 105 -1.65 13.55 -6.71
CA ILE A 105 -0.48 13.88 -7.53
C ILE A 105 -0.82 15.11 -8.38
N GLY A 106 -0.26 16.26 -8.00
CA GLY A 106 -0.62 17.54 -8.61
C GLY A 106 -2.09 17.87 -8.37
N ASN A 107 -2.88 17.96 -9.45
CA ASN A 107 -4.33 18.23 -9.38
C ASN A 107 -5.17 16.95 -9.54
N TYR A 108 -4.55 15.78 -9.52
CA TYR A 108 -5.20 14.52 -9.80
C TYR A 108 -5.12 13.58 -8.60
N ARG A 109 -6.20 12.86 -8.34
CA ARG A 109 -6.20 11.72 -7.42
C ARG A 109 -6.14 10.45 -8.23
N VAL A 110 -5.25 9.54 -7.84
CA VAL A 110 -5.01 8.25 -8.50
C VAL A 110 -5.39 7.11 -7.56
N ASP A 111 -5.80 5.96 -8.13
CA ASP A 111 -6.24 4.84 -7.30
C ASP A 111 -5.09 4.30 -6.46
N PHE A 112 -3.90 4.12 -7.07
CA PHE A 112 -2.70 3.72 -6.34
C PHE A 112 -1.43 4.37 -6.90
N GLU A 113 -0.47 4.63 -5.99
CA GLU A 113 0.94 4.88 -6.30
C GLU A 113 1.77 3.69 -5.80
N LEU A 114 2.41 2.97 -6.72
CA LEU A 114 3.38 1.92 -6.40
C LEU A 114 4.78 2.51 -6.38
N ILE A 115 5.52 2.27 -5.28
CA ILE A 115 6.90 2.73 -5.10
C ILE A 115 7.78 1.52 -4.78
N ASN A 116 8.96 1.42 -5.38
CA ASN A 116 9.95 0.43 -4.99
C ASN A 116 11.06 1.01 -4.09
N HIS A 117 11.91 0.14 -3.55
CA HIS A 117 13.05 0.51 -2.69
C HIS A 117 14.10 1.43 -3.38
N LYS A 118 13.98 1.65 -4.72
CA LYS A 118 14.82 2.57 -5.51
C LYS A 118 14.11 3.88 -5.83
N ASP A 119 13.00 4.16 -5.16
CA ASP A 119 12.14 5.34 -5.41
C ASP A 119 11.56 5.42 -6.83
N LYS A 120 11.57 4.32 -7.62
CA LYS A 120 10.85 4.27 -8.87
C LYS A 120 9.36 4.18 -8.60
N LYS A 121 8.57 4.99 -9.29
CA LYS A 121 7.14 5.19 -9.04
C LYS A 121 6.32 4.90 -10.26
N ILE A 122 5.21 4.20 -10.07
CA ILE A 122 4.20 3.92 -11.09
C ILE A 122 2.82 4.27 -10.51
N ILE A 123 1.96 4.87 -11.32
CA ILE A 123 0.54 5.04 -11.02
C ILE A 123 -0.21 3.82 -11.52
N VAL A 124 -1.09 3.29 -10.68
CA VAL A 124 -2.00 2.19 -11.04
C VAL A 124 -3.43 2.70 -10.98
N GLU A 125 -4.19 2.45 -12.03
CA GLU A 125 -5.62 2.78 -12.16
C GLU A 125 -6.41 1.49 -12.33
N CYS A 126 -7.45 1.32 -11.51
CA CYS A 126 -8.36 0.18 -11.53
C CYS A 126 -9.67 0.59 -12.20
N ASP A 127 -9.74 0.43 -13.51
CA ASP A 127 -10.87 0.90 -14.30
C ASP A 127 -12.12 0.00 -14.16
N GLY A 128 -13.18 0.51 -13.54
CA GLY A 128 -14.48 -0.17 -13.43
C GLY A 128 -15.21 -0.32 -14.78
N HIS A 129 -16.37 -0.99 -14.76
CA HIS A 129 -17.14 -1.36 -15.96
C HIS A 129 -17.74 -0.21 -16.80
N GLU A 130 -17.60 1.04 -16.42
CA GLU A 130 -18.26 2.18 -17.09
C GLU A 130 -17.63 2.63 -18.41
N PHE A 131 -16.71 1.83 -18.98
CA PHE A 131 -15.90 2.21 -20.16
C PHE A 131 -16.68 2.33 -21.48
N HIS A 132 -17.95 1.87 -21.55
CA HIS A 132 -18.62 1.68 -22.83
C HIS A 132 -19.23 2.94 -23.47
N GLN A 133 -19.24 4.11 -22.81
CA GLN A 133 -19.80 5.35 -23.38
C GLN A 133 -19.07 6.64 -22.97
N LYS A 134 -17.74 6.67 -23.02
CA LYS A 134 -17.03 7.93 -22.79
C LYS A 134 -17.35 8.94 -23.87
N SER A 135 -17.77 10.14 -23.51
CA SER A 135 -17.92 11.25 -24.43
C SER A 135 -16.54 11.69 -24.98
N LYS A 136 -16.51 12.34 -26.14
CA LYS A 136 -15.26 12.91 -26.68
C LYS A 136 -14.56 13.83 -25.68
N GLN A 137 -15.32 14.62 -24.94
CA GLN A 137 -14.79 15.51 -23.89
C GLN A 137 -14.13 14.75 -22.75
N GLN A 138 -14.70 13.60 -22.36
CA GLN A 138 -14.10 12.76 -21.31
C GLN A 138 -12.77 12.14 -21.78
N VAL A 139 -12.72 11.65 -23.02
CA VAL A 139 -11.48 11.13 -23.62
C VAL A 139 -10.39 12.21 -23.70
N GLU A 140 -10.75 13.46 -24.05
CA GLU A 140 -9.80 14.58 -24.06
C GLU A 140 -9.26 14.88 -22.68
N LYS A 141 -10.09 14.86 -21.63
CA LYS A 141 -9.68 15.05 -20.23
C LYS A 141 -8.76 13.93 -19.75
N ASP A 142 -9.12 12.68 -20.01
CA ASP A 142 -8.33 11.52 -19.66
C ASP A 142 -6.94 11.55 -20.31
N ASN A 143 -6.89 11.90 -21.60
CA ASN A 143 -5.64 12.08 -22.33
C ASN A 143 -4.81 13.26 -21.80
N GLN A 144 -5.45 14.34 -21.35
CA GLN A 144 -4.74 15.47 -20.73
C GLN A 144 -4.16 15.06 -19.38
N ARG A 145 -4.96 14.39 -18.53
CA ARG A 145 -4.53 13.84 -17.24
C ARG A 145 -3.29 12.96 -17.39
N GLU A 146 -3.33 12.03 -18.34
CA GLU A 146 -2.21 11.12 -18.58
C GLU A 146 -0.93 11.87 -19.01
N ARG A 147 -1.06 12.86 -19.91
CA ARG A 147 0.09 13.70 -20.31
C ARG A 147 0.68 14.48 -19.15
N ASP A 148 -0.16 14.99 -18.25
CA ASP A 148 0.30 15.79 -17.12
C ASP A 148 1.01 14.90 -16.07
N LEU A 149 0.49 13.70 -15.82
CA LEU A 149 1.15 12.71 -14.96
C LEU A 149 2.51 12.26 -15.54
N LYS A 150 2.58 12.05 -16.86
CA LYS A 150 3.86 11.76 -17.54
C LYS A 150 4.88 12.89 -17.44
N LYS A 151 4.45 14.15 -17.51
CA LYS A 151 5.34 15.31 -17.30
C LYS A 151 5.90 15.37 -15.89
N LEU A 152 5.14 14.86 -14.90
CA LEU A 152 5.58 14.73 -13.52
C LEU A 152 6.49 13.51 -13.29
N GLY A 153 6.79 12.73 -14.34
CA GLY A 153 7.71 11.60 -14.32
C GLY A 153 7.05 10.26 -13.98
N TYR A 154 5.72 10.19 -13.97
CA TYR A 154 5.00 8.96 -13.68
C TYR A 154 4.69 8.15 -14.94
N GLU A 155 4.88 6.84 -14.86
CA GLU A 155 4.26 5.87 -15.75
C GLU A 155 2.87 5.52 -15.20
N VAL A 156 1.87 5.39 -16.07
CA VAL A 156 0.50 5.03 -15.68
C VAL A 156 0.17 3.67 -16.26
N VAL A 157 -0.16 2.72 -15.39
CA VAL A 157 -0.62 1.37 -15.75
C VAL A 157 -2.09 1.24 -15.38
N ARG A 158 -2.90 0.72 -16.29
CA ARG A 158 -4.34 0.52 -16.09
C ARG A 158 -4.70 -0.93 -16.20
N PHE A 159 -5.51 -1.39 -15.25
CA PHE A 159 -6.15 -2.69 -15.30
C PHE A 159 -7.65 -2.51 -15.32
N SER A 160 -8.32 -3.17 -16.24
CA SER A 160 -9.79 -3.19 -16.23
C SER A 160 -10.32 -4.04 -15.08
N GLY A 161 -11.51 -3.70 -14.59
CA GLY A 161 -12.15 -4.50 -13.55
C GLY A 161 -12.33 -5.97 -13.94
N SER A 162 -12.51 -6.26 -15.22
CA SER A 162 -12.63 -7.64 -15.73
C SER A 162 -11.31 -8.42 -15.67
N GLU A 163 -10.17 -7.77 -15.90
CA GLU A 163 -8.84 -8.38 -15.71
C GLU A 163 -8.57 -8.69 -14.24
N ILE A 164 -8.83 -7.71 -13.36
CA ILE A 164 -8.64 -7.86 -11.92
C ILE A 164 -9.56 -8.96 -11.37
N PHE A 165 -10.84 -8.97 -11.74
CA PHE A 165 -11.76 -10.03 -11.32
C PHE A 165 -11.35 -11.42 -11.81
N LYS A 166 -10.78 -11.49 -13.00
CA LYS A 166 -10.34 -12.75 -13.58
C LYS A 166 -9.10 -13.31 -12.89
N ASP A 167 -8.10 -12.44 -12.62
CA ASP A 167 -6.83 -12.84 -12.04
C ASP A 167 -6.06 -11.63 -11.52
N ALA A 168 -6.38 -11.20 -10.31
CA ALA A 168 -5.75 -10.05 -9.68
C ALA A 168 -4.26 -10.29 -9.38
N GLU A 169 -3.87 -11.51 -9.01
CA GLU A 169 -2.45 -11.86 -8.77
C GLU A 169 -1.63 -11.66 -10.05
N LYS A 170 -2.16 -12.09 -11.20
CA LYS A 170 -1.48 -11.90 -12.49
C LYS A 170 -1.33 -10.42 -12.86
N CYS A 171 -2.34 -9.59 -12.59
CA CYS A 171 -2.25 -8.15 -12.79
C CYS A 171 -1.12 -7.54 -11.95
N VAL A 172 -0.97 -7.97 -10.69
CA VAL A 172 0.10 -7.51 -9.81
C VAL A 172 1.47 -7.99 -10.29
N GLU A 173 1.61 -9.26 -10.71
CA GLU A 173 2.85 -9.78 -11.27
C GLU A 173 3.29 -8.97 -12.50
N ASP A 174 2.38 -8.70 -13.43
CA ASP A 174 2.65 -7.89 -14.62
C ASP A 174 3.06 -6.45 -14.25
N LEU A 175 2.44 -5.87 -13.23
CA LEU A 175 2.80 -4.55 -12.70
C LEU A 175 4.22 -4.54 -12.11
N LEU A 176 4.58 -5.53 -11.29
CA LEU A 176 5.91 -5.65 -10.70
C LEU A 176 6.99 -5.87 -11.78
N ASP A 177 6.68 -6.62 -12.82
CA ASP A 177 7.56 -6.81 -13.97
C ASP A 177 7.83 -5.48 -14.72
N ILE A 178 6.80 -4.63 -14.86
CA ILE A 178 6.95 -3.28 -15.46
C ILE A 178 7.83 -2.40 -14.57
N LEU A 179 7.61 -2.41 -13.27
CA LEU A 179 8.36 -1.59 -12.31
C LEU A 179 9.85 -1.98 -12.27
N ASN A 180 10.17 -3.25 -12.47
CA ASN A 180 11.54 -3.79 -12.37
C ASN A 180 12.34 -3.69 -13.70
N ARG A 181 11.76 -3.24 -14.78
CA ARG A 181 12.46 -2.95 -16.06
C ARG A 181 13.20 -1.61 -16.00
#